data_752a125c0d4f7dd394c1dd05171ed572
#
_entry.id   752a125c0d4f7dd394c1dd05171ed572
#
_cell.length_a   1.000
_cell.length_b   1.000
_cell.length_c   1.000
_cell.angle_alpha   90.00
_cell.angle_beta   90.00
_cell.angle_gamma   90.00
#
_symmetry.space_group_name_H-M   'P 1'
#
loop_
_entity.id
_entity.type
_entity.pdbx_description
1 polymer ?
#
loop_
_entity_poly.entity_id
_entity_poly.type
_entity_poly.pdbx_seq_one_letter_code
_entity_poly.pdbx_strand_id
1 'polypeptide(L)'
;MHKKIFVIPSWLRASHLILVCLSLLVAGAQPASAGLLEDLTDGQHVLLMRHADAPGVGDPPGYKLDQCSTQRNLGEMGRQQSVLIGRWLTAQGLSSAKIFSSAWCRCADTARLLALGPVTIEPSLNSFFDDMSLAKSQTTALQTFVAASLKAYPKQPLILVTHHVNIEAFTGRVVAVGDMVLARVKPDGSHVSHQVFPSPRP
;
A
#
# COMPACT_ATOMS: atom_id res chain seq x y z
N MET A 1 79.13 -12.76 -28.96
CA MET A 1 77.95 -12.80 -28.07
C MET A 1 76.74 -12.42 -28.92
N HIS A 2 75.93 -13.38 -29.41
CA HIS A 2 74.78 -13.12 -30.26
C HIS A 2 73.53 -13.17 -29.37
N LYS A 3 72.80 -12.01 -29.19
CA LYS A 3 71.50 -11.93 -28.54
C LYS A 3 70.43 -12.43 -29.51
N LYS A 4 69.81 -13.58 -29.20
CA LYS A 4 68.61 -14.05 -29.92
C LYS A 4 67.42 -13.26 -29.45
N ILE A 5 66.80 -12.50 -30.36
CA ILE A 5 65.54 -11.80 -30.13
C ILE A 5 64.42 -12.83 -30.37
N PHE A 6 63.65 -13.13 -29.34
CA PHE A 6 62.47 -14.00 -29.42
C PHE A 6 61.25 -13.16 -29.85
N VAL A 7 60.81 -13.38 -31.10
CA VAL A 7 59.60 -12.72 -31.65
C VAL A 7 58.40 -13.58 -31.31
N ILE A 8 57.49 -13.07 -30.48
CA ILE A 8 56.23 -13.74 -30.12
C ILE A 8 55.24 -13.53 -31.26
N PRO A 9 54.66 -14.59 -31.86
CA PRO A 9 53.75 -14.45 -32.99
C PRO A 9 52.41 -13.80 -32.59
N SER A 10 51.93 -12.90 -33.47
CA SER A 10 50.80 -11.97 -33.27
C SER A 10 49.43 -12.64 -33.05
N TRP A 11 49.28 -13.93 -33.35
CA TRP A 11 48.02 -14.66 -33.16
C TRP A 11 47.71 -15.02 -31.71
N LEU A 12 48.68 -15.00 -30.78
CA LEU A 12 48.45 -15.21 -29.33
C LEU A 12 47.86 -13.98 -28.60
N ARG A 13 47.79 -12.82 -29.22
CA ARG A 13 47.21 -11.61 -28.64
C ARG A 13 45.70 -11.43 -28.91
N ALA A 14 45.15 -12.14 -29.88
CA ALA A 14 43.75 -12.03 -30.25
C ALA A 14 42.78 -12.82 -29.35
N SER A 15 43.28 -13.89 -28.68
CA SER A 15 42.44 -14.79 -27.90
C SER A 15 42.05 -14.24 -26.52
N HIS A 16 42.76 -13.24 -25.97
CA HIS A 16 42.47 -12.68 -24.65
C HIS A 16 41.45 -11.54 -24.66
N LEU A 17 41.23 -10.90 -25.81
CA LEU A 17 40.26 -9.81 -25.97
C LEU A 17 38.80 -10.31 -26.16
N ILE A 18 38.64 -11.56 -26.63
CA ILE A 18 37.29 -12.15 -26.85
C ILE A 18 36.69 -12.69 -25.54
N LEU A 19 37.52 -13.14 -24.60
CA LEU A 19 37.03 -13.66 -23.30
C LEU A 19 36.59 -12.55 -22.33
N VAL A 20 37.04 -11.31 -22.49
CA VAL A 20 36.66 -10.19 -21.59
C VAL A 20 35.34 -9.55 -21.99
N CYS A 21 34.91 -9.67 -23.25
CA CYS A 21 33.64 -9.10 -23.74
C CYS A 21 32.41 -9.99 -23.45
N LEU A 22 32.58 -11.26 -23.10
CA LEU A 22 31.45 -12.18 -22.85
C LEU A 22 30.98 -12.22 -21.38
N SER A 23 31.68 -11.54 -20.47
CA SER A 23 31.36 -11.53 -19.04
C SER A 23 30.54 -10.32 -18.57
N LEU A 24 30.10 -9.43 -19.47
CA LEU A 24 29.40 -8.18 -19.14
C LEU A 24 27.90 -8.16 -19.50
N LEU A 25 27.29 -9.28 -19.87
CA LEU A 25 25.87 -9.35 -20.26
C LEU A 25 24.99 -10.21 -19.36
N VAL A 26 25.40 -10.41 -18.11
CA VAL A 26 24.44 -10.79 -17.07
C VAL A 26 23.97 -9.49 -16.40
N ALA A 27 23.30 -8.63 -17.15
CA ALA A 27 22.41 -7.64 -16.59
C ALA A 27 21.32 -8.45 -15.88
N GLY A 28 21.42 -8.57 -14.56
CA GLY A 28 20.39 -9.19 -13.74
C GLY A 28 19.06 -8.53 -14.07
N ALA A 29 18.16 -9.25 -14.74
CA ALA A 29 16.77 -8.86 -14.84
C ALA A 29 16.26 -8.79 -13.39
N GLN A 30 16.22 -7.58 -12.83
CA GLN A 30 15.47 -7.36 -11.60
C GLN A 30 14.05 -7.82 -11.93
N PRO A 31 13.41 -8.65 -11.08
CA PRO A 31 12.01 -8.96 -11.28
C PRO A 31 11.27 -7.61 -11.36
N ALA A 32 10.60 -7.39 -12.48
CA ALA A 32 9.70 -6.25 -12.59
C ALA A 32 8.76 -6.34 -11.39
N SER A 33 8.72 -5.29 -10.56
CA SER A 33 7.70 -5.20 -9.50
C SER A 33 6.36 -5.38 -10.20
N ALA A 34 5.57 -6.37 -9.77
CA ALA A 34 4.21 -6.53 -10.25
C ALA A 34 3.49 -5.17 -10.13
N GLY A 35 2.67 -4.82 -11.10
CA GLY A 35 1.92 -3.55 -11.04
C GLY A 35 0.93 -3.60 -9.87
N LEU A 36 0.60 -2.45 -9.28
CA LEU A 36 -0.33 -2.37 -8.15
C LEU A 36 -1.65 -3.12 -8.39
N LEU A 37 -2.19 -3.05 -9.61
CA LEU A 37 -3.41 -3.79 -9.97
C LEU A 37 -3.18 -5.30 -9.96
N GLU A 38 -2.03 -5.78 -10.46
CA GLU A 38 -1.69 -7.19 -10.49
C GLU A 38 -1.60 -7.75 -9.07
N ASP A 39 -0.89 -7.07 -8.17
CA ASP A 39 -0.81 -7.44 -6.76
C ASP A 39 -2.20 -7.45 -6.10
N LEU A 40 -3.01 -6.41 -6.31
CA LEU A 40 -4.36 -6.32 -5.71
C LEU A 40 -5.38 -7.34 -6.26
N THR A 41 -5.03 -8.06 -7.32
CA THR A 41 -5.89 -9.11 -7.92
C THR A 41 -5.31 -10.52 -7.78
N ASP A 42 -4.20 -10.69 -7.05
CA ASP A 42 -3.56 -11.99 -6.83
C ASP A 42 -4.20 -12.81 -5.70
N GLY A 43 -5.10 -12.21 -4.90
CA GLY A 43 -5.77 -12.82 -3.77
C GLY A 43 -4.93 -12.91 -2.49
N GLN A 44 -3.78 -12.19 -2.43
CA GLN A 44 -2.88 -12.16 -1.27
C GLN A 44 -2.61 -10.74 -0.77
N HIS A 45 -3.03 -9.70 -1.50
CA HIS A 45 -2.76 -8.31 -1.14
C HIS A 45 -4.04 -7.52 -0.90
N VAL A 46 -3.94 -6.58 0.05
CA VAL A 46 -4.95 -5.55 0.32
C VAL A 46 -4.29 -4.18 0.37
N LEU A 47 -5.01 -3.13 -0.01
CA LEU A 47 -4.54 -1.75 0.12
C LEU A 47 -5.16 -1.12 1.36
N LEU A 48 -4.38 -1.03 2.44
CA LEU A 48 -4.73 -0.23 3.62
C LEU A 48 -4.44 1.23 3.32
N MET A 49 -5.32 2.13 3.75
CA MET A 49 -5.17 3.55 3.53
C MET A 49 -5.55 4.33 4.80
N ARG A 50 -4.67 5.22 5.25
CA ARG A 50 -5.05 6.20 6.25
C ARG A 50 -5.98 7.24 5.63
N HIS A 51 -7.04 7.64 6.35
CA HIS A 51 -7.90 8.74 5.91
C HIS A 51 -7.07 9.95 5.49
N ALA A 52 -7.58 10.74 4.55
CA ALA A 52 -6.96 11.96 4.07
C ALA A 52 -6.91 13.05 5.16
N ASP A 53 -6.35 14.21 4.85
CA ASP A 53 -6.13 15.28 5.80
C ASP A 53 -7.42 15.70 6.51
N ALA A 54 -7.37 15.63 7.84
CA ALA A 54 -8.42 16.10 8.74
C ALA A 54 -7.72 16.94 9.83
N PRO A 55 -7.81 18.27 9.77
CA PRO A 55 -7.10 19.17 10.65
C PRO A 55 -7.35 18.90 12.13
N GLY A 56 -6.31 18.99 12.96
CA GLY A 56 -6.37 18.75 14.40
C GLY A 56 -6.01 17.32 14.80
N VAL A 57 -6.15 17.01 16.09
CA VAL A 57 -5.82 15.72 16.73
C VAL A 57 -6.99 15.26 17.58
N GLY A 58 -7.33 13.97 17.52
CA GLY A 58 -8.46 13.39 18.21
C GLY A 58 -9.82 13.86 17.66
N ASP A 59 -10.89 13.44 18.29
CA ASP A 59 -12.24 13.92 18.06
C ASP A 59 -12.70 14.78 19.25
N PRO A 60 -13.67 15.71 19.08
CA PRO A 60 -14.21 16.46 20.20
C PRO A 60 -14.79 15.57 21.29
N PRO A 61 -14.70 15.93 22.58
CA PRO A 61 -15.33 15.14 23.65
C PRO A 61 -16.81 14.89 23.40
N GLY A 62 -17.25 13.65 23.55
CA GLY A 62 -18.66 13.28 23.35
C GLY A 62 -19.10 13.14 21.90
N TYR A 63 -18.15 13.06 20.95
CA TYR A 63 -18.47 12.76 19.55
C TYR A 63 -19.29 11.47 19.40
N LYS A 64 -20.07 11.38 18.35
CA LYS A 64 -20.88 10.21 18.01
C LYS A 64 -20.58 9.77 16.58
N LEU A 65 -20.42 8.45 16.37
CA LEU A 65 -20.06 7.89 15.05
C LEU A 65 -21.16 8.06 13.99
N ASP A 66 -22.41 8.13 14.40
CA ASP A 66 -23.57 8.36 13.53
C ASP A 66 -23.85 9.85 13.24
N GLN A 67 -23.09 10.78 13.85
CA GLN A 67 -23.26 12.22 13.75
C GLN A 67 -21.95 12.90 13.32
N CYS A 68 -21.75 13.05 12.02
CA CYS A 68 -20.52 13.65 11.47
C CYS A 68 -20.23 15.05 12.00
N SER A 69 -21.27 15.85 12.31
CA SER A 69 -21.09 17.19 12.84
C SER A 69 -20.42 17.24 14.22
N THR A 70 -20.37 16.13 14.92
CA THR A 70 -19.71 15.99 16.23
C THR A 70 -18.27 15.50 16.15
N GLN A 71 -17.82 15.12 14.95
CA GLN A 71 -16.52 14.52 14.72
C GLN A 71 -15.53 15.52 14.12
N ARG A 72 -14.24 15.20 14.22
CA ARG A 72 -13.20 15.82 13.39
C ARG A 72 -13.26 15.26 11.97
N ASN A 73 -13.60 16.11 11.01
CA ASN A 73 -13.85 15.75 9.63
C ASN A 73 -12.73 16.20 8.68
N LEU A 74 -12.79 15.77 7.42
CA LEU A 74 -11.85 16.22 6.38
C LEU A 74 -11.89 17.74 6.23
N GLY A 75 -10.72 18.35 6.17
CA GLY A 75 -10.55 19.71 5.67
C GLY A 75 -10.70 19.78 4.15
N GLU A 76 -10.66 20.98 3.57
CA GLU A 76 -10.68 21.17 2.12
C GLU A 76 -9.49 20.45 1.44
N MET A 77 -8.30 20.58 2.02
CA MET A 77 -7.10 19.85 1.54
C MET A 77 -7.32 18.34 1.54
N GLY A 78 -7.95 17.80 2.58
CA GLY A 78 -8.21 16.36 2.65
C GLY A 78 -9.22 15.88 1.60
N ARG A 79 -10.22 16.69 1.27
CA ARG A 79 -11.15 16.37 0.17
C ARG A 79 -10.43 16.36 -1.16
N GLN A 80 -9.62 17.37 -1.45
CA GLN A 80 -8.81 17.44 -2.67
C GLN A 80 -7.81 16.29 -2.75
N GLN A 81 -7.13 15.99 -1.65
CA GLN A 81 -6.20 14.86 -1.52
C GLN A 81 -6.90 13.54 -1.86
N SER A 82 -8.09 13.28 -1.32
CA SER A 82 -8.86 12.07 -1.58
C SER A 82 -9.18 11.89 -3.07
N VAL A 83 -9.58 12.97 -3.76
CA VAL A 83 -9.83 12.95 -5.20
C VAL A 83 -8.54 12.65 -5.99
N LEU A 84 -7.42 13.27 -5.60
CA LEU A 84 -6.13 13.04 -6.24
C LEU A 84 -5.66 11.59 -6.06
N ILE A 85 -5.87 10.99 -4.88
CA ILE A 85 -5.58 9.59 -4.63
C ILE A 85 -6.41 8.69 -5.54
N GLY A 86 -7.71 8.94 -5.66
CA GLY A 86 -8.59 8.19 -6.56
C GLY A 86 -8.12 8.24 -8.02
N ARG A 87 -7.73 9.43 -8.51
CA ARG A 87 -7.15 9.60 -9.84
C ARG A 87 -5.81 8.86 -9.99
N TRP A 88 -4.96 8.91 -8.98
CA TRP A 88 -3.69 8.19 -8.99
C TRP A 88 -3.93 6.67 -9.05
N LEU A 89 -4.84 6.12 -8.26
CA LEU A 89 -5.22 4.71 -8.29
C LEU A 89 -5.77 4.31 -9.67
N THR A 90 -6.60 5.16 -10.29
CA THR A 90 -7.09 4.94 -11.66
C THR A 90 -5.93 4.90 -12.66
N ALA A 91 -4.94 5.77 -12.52
CA ALA A 91 -3.75 5.77 -13.36
C ALA A 91 -2.85 4.52 -13.15
N GLN A 92 -2.96 3.84 -11.98
CA GLN A 92 -2.35 2.53 -11.73
C GLN A 92 -3.17 1.36 -12.30
N GLY A 93 -4.25 1.64 -13.06
CA GLY A 93 -5.09 0.63 -13.70
C GLY A 93 -6.33 0.21 -12.90
N LEU A 94 -6.58 0.77 -11.71
CA LEU A 94 -7.76 0.45 -10.92
C LEU A 94 -8.99 1.20 -11.47
N SER A 95 -9.84 0.52 -12.23
CA SER A 95 -11.13 1.07 -12.71
C SER A 95 -12.26 0.92 -11.69
N SER A 96 -12.14 -0.03 -10.77
CA SER A 96 -13.09 -0.27 -9.67
C SER A 96 -12.41 -1.03 -8.54
N ALA A 97 -12.97 -0.92 -7.33
CA ALA A 97 -12.50 -1.66 -6.16
C ALA A 97 -13.66 -2.01 -5.23
N LYS A 98 -13.48 -3.02 -4.40
CA LYS A 98 -14.29 -3.27 -3.22
C LYS A 98 -13.74 -2.41 -2.10
N ILE A 99 -14.52 -1.43 -1.64
CA ILE A 99 -14.05 -0.43 -0.67
C ILE A 99 -14.76 -0.64 0.67
N PHE A 100 -13.96 -0.79 1.71
CA PHE A 100 -14.43 -0.83 3.09
C PHE A 100 -13.83 0.36 3.87
N SER A 101 -14.58 0.86 4.82
CA SER A 101 -14.18 2.03 5.59
C SER A 101 -14.54 1.89 7.07
N SER A 102 -13.70 2.44 7.93
CA SER A 102 -14.07 2.79 9.29
C SER A 102 -15.34 3.65 9.31
N ALA A 103 -16.13 3.54 10.39
CA ALA A 103 -17.34 4.32 10.60
C ALA A 103 -17.09 5.82 10.83
N TRP A 104 -15.86 6.27 11.08
CA TRP A 104 -15.54 7.70 11.18
C TRP A 104 -15.78 8.41 9.86
N CYS A 105 -16.47 9.54 9.93
CA CYS A 105 -16.87 10.30 8.73
C CYS A 105 -15.67 10.70 7.85
N ARG A 106 -14.51 11.07 8.44
CA ARG A 106 -13.28 11.35 7.68
C ARG A 106 -12.79 10.15 6.86
N CYS A 107 -12.98 8.91 7.36
CA CYS A 107 -12.63 7.70 6.61
C CYS A 107 -13.66 7.42 5.52
N ALA A 108 -14.94 7.47 5.85
CA ALA A 108 -16.02 7.24 4.90
C ALA A 108 -16.02 8.26 3.76
N ASP A 109 -15.74 9.53 4.06
CA ASP A 109 -15.65 10.59 3.03
C ASP A 109 -14.39 10.44 2.18
N THR A 110 -13.23 10.10 2.78
CA THR A 110 -12.04 9.72 2.01
C THR A 110 -12.38 8.61 1.03
N ALA A 111 -12.99 7.52 1.50
CA ALA A 111 -13.33 6.36 0.70
C ALA A 111 -14.30 6.70 -0.45
N ARG A 112 -15.33 7.50 -0.21
CA ARG A 112 -16.30 7.95 -1.24
C ARG A 112 -15.63 8.81 -2.31
N LEU A 113 -14.74 9.71 -1.91
CA LEU A 113 -14.04 10.63 -2.80
C LEU A 113 -12.99 9.96 -3.69
N LEU A 114 -12.57 8.71 -3.40
CA LEU A 114 -11.78 7.90 -4.34
C LEU A 114 -12.53 7.62 -5.64
N ALA A 115 -13.87 7.61 -5.62
CA ALA A 115 -14.75 7.35 -6.77
C ALA A 115 -14.47 6.01 -7.50
N LEU A 116 -14.05 4.97 -6.78
CA LEU A 116 -13.71 3.65 -7.33
C LEU A 116 -14.76 2.56 -7.03
N GLY A 117 -15.88 2.92 -6.40
CA GLY A 117 -16.96 1.99 -6.10
C GLY A 117 -17.75 2.35 -4.84
N PRO A 118 -18.77 1.54 -4.50
CA PRO A 118 -19.56 1.72 -3.29
C PRO A 118 -18.72 1.45 -2.03
N VAL A 119 -18.98 2.22 -0.97
CA VAL A 119 -18.29 2.12 0.31
C VAL A 119 -19.14 1.35 1.31
N THR A 120 -18.58 0.34 1.93
CA THR A 120 -19.19 -0.44 3.02
C THR A 120 -18.49 -0.12 4.33
N ILE A 121 -19.25 0.18 5.38
CA ILE A 121 -18.69 0.39 6.72
C ILE A 121 -18.31 -0.96 7.32
N GLU A 122 -17.11 -1.03 7.88
CA GLU A 122 -16.55 -2.23 8.48
C GLU A 122 -15.99 -1.92 9.89
N PRO A 123 -16.57 -2.46 10.96
CA PRO A 123 -16.18 -2.14 12.34
C PRO A 123 -14.74 -2.50 12.69
N SER A 124 -14.14 -3.52 12.06
CA SER A 124 -12.75 -3.88 12.31
C SER A 124 -11.74 -2.81 11.83
N LEU A 125 -12.19 -1.84 11.01
CA LEU A 125 -11.42 -0.68 10.57
C LEU A 125 -11.56 0.53 11.51
N ASN A 126 -12.39 0.44 12.54
CA ASN A 126 -12.62 1.53 13.49
C ASN A 126 -11.36 1.83 14.32
N SER A 127 -11.15 3.12 14.62
CA SER A 127 -10.02 3.58 15.43
C SER A 127 -10.10 3.06 16.87
N PHE A 128 -8.96 2.68 17.40
CA PHE A 128 -8.76 2.45 18.83
C PHE A 128 -7.81 3.49 19.46
N PHE A 129 -7.68 4.65 18.82
CA PHE A 129 -6.78 5.73 19.27
C PHE A 129 -7.13 6.21 20.70
N ASP A 130 -8.42 6.27 21.01
CA ASP A 130 -8.89 6.72 22.34
C ASP A 130 -8.81 5.61 23.41
N ASP A 131 -8.65 4.35 23.01
CA ASP A 131 -8.45 3.20 23.91
C ASP A 131 -7.47 2.19 23.28
N MET A 132 -6.19 2.39 23.56
CA MET A 132 -5.11 1.54 23.04
C MET A 132 -5.15 0.10 23.59
N SER A 133 -5.93 -0.19 24.64
CA SER A 133 -6.11 -1.56 25.14
C SER A 133 -6.81 -2.47 24.13
N LEU A 134 -7.57 -1.90 23.20
CA LEU A 134 -8.27 -2.59 22.12
C LEU A 134 -7.36 -2.99 20.94
N ALA A 135 -6.10 -2.53 20.90
CA ALA A 135 -5.19 -2.74 19.76
C ALA A 135 -5.12 -4.21 19.32
N LYS A 136 -4.94 -5.14 20.28
CA LYS A 136 -4.81 -6.57 19.97
C LYS A 136 -6.10 -7.16 19.40
N SER A 137 -7.24 -6.92 20.07
CA SER A 137 -8.54 -7.46 19.64
C SER A 137 -8.97 -6.89 18.29
N GLN A 138 -8.80 -5.60 18.09
CA GLN A 138 -9.14 -4.91 16.85
C GLN A 138 -8.25 -5.37 15.67
N THR A 139 -6.94 -5.55 15.90
CA THR A 139 -6.03 -6.09 14.88
C THR A 139 -6.40 -7.52 14.52
N THR A 140 -6.75 -8.37 15.48
CA THR A 140 -7.21 -9.75 15.21
C THR A 140 -8.52 -9.75 14.40
N ALA A 141 -9.47 -8.88 14.73
CA ALA A 141 -10.71 -8.71 13.97
C ALA A 141 -10.42 -8.27 12.52
N LEU A 142 -9.51 -7.31 12.33
CA LEU A 142 -9.09 -6.86 11.00
C LEU A 142 -8.41 -7.99 10.19
N GLN A 143 -7.54 -8.80 10.79
CA GLN A 143 -6.93 -9.97 10.14
C GLN A 143 -8.00 -10.96 9.66
N THR A 144 -8.95 -11.30 10.53
CA THR A 144 -10.07 -12.18 10.20
C THR A 144 -10.91 -11.63 9.05
N PHE A 145 -11.23 -10.33 9.10
CA PHE A 145 -11.96 -9.64 8.03
C PHE A 145 -11.21 -9.65 6.70
N VAL A 146 -9.89 -9.38 6.71
CA VAL A 146 -9.04 -9.42 5.51
C VAL A 146 -9.03 -10.81 4.89
N ALA A 147 -8.83 -11.86 5.69
CA ALA A 147 -8.84 -13.25 5.22
C ALA A 147 -10.18 -13.61 4.55
N ALA A 148 -11.30 -13.27 5.20
CA ALA A 148 -12.64 -13.52 4.68
C ALA A 148 -12.90 -12.72 3.38
N SER A 149 -12.47 -11.45 3.32
CA SER A 149 -12.68 -10.59 2.16
C SER A 149 -11.87 -11.04 0.95
N LEU A 150 -10.61 -11.42 1.09
CA LEU A 150 -9.80 -11.96 0.00
C LEU A 150 -10.39 -13.25 -0.56
N LYS A 151 -10.94 -14.11 0.31
CA LYS A 151 -11.65 -15.33 -0.12
C LYS A 151 -12.95 -15.01 -0.84
N ALA A 152 -13.70 -14.00 -0.40
CA ALA A 152 -14.98 -13.61 -1.00
C ALA A 152 -14.82 -12.86 -2.33
N TYR A 153 -13.70 -12.13 -2.51
CA TYR A 153 -13.44 -11.26 -3.67
C TYR A 153 -12.06 -11.51 -4.30
N PRO A 154 -11.77 -12.77 -4.76
CA PRO A 154 -10.40 -13.20 -5.06
C PRO A 154 -9.76 -12.52 -6.28
N LYS A 155 -10.52 -11.75 -7.06
CA LYS A 155 -10.05 -11.06 -8.27
C LYS A 155 -10.43 -9.57 -8.27
N GLN A 156 -10.84 -9.04 -7.12
CA GLN A 156 -11.22 -7.64 -6.99
C GLN A 156 -10.23 -6.92 -6.08
N PRO A 157 -9.71 -5.75 -6.48
CA PRO A 157 -8.93 -4.90 -5.59
C PRO A 157 -9.71 -4.59 -4.31
N LEU A 158 -9.08 -4.80 -3.16
CA LEU A 158 -9.63 -4.47 -1.85
C LEU A 158 -8.94 -3.22 -1.31
N ILE A 159 -9.71 -2.15 -1.03
CA ILE A 159 -9.25 -0.91 -0.42
C ILE A 159 -9.90 -0.78 0.97
N LEU A 160 -9.08 -0.61 1.99
CA LEU A 160 -9.48 -0.55 3.40
C LEU A 160 -9.09 0.81 3.98
N VAL A 161 -10.06 1.74 4.09
CA VAL A 161 -9.79 3.10 4.60
C VAL A 161 -9.97 3.12 6.12
N THR A 162 -8.89 3.44 6.84
CA THR A 162 -8.81 3.33 8.29
C THR A 162 -7.93 4.44 8.90
N HIS A 163 -7.36 4.21 10.07
CA HIS A 163 -6.59 5.14 10.88
C HIS A 163 -5.13 4.69 11.02
N HIS A 164 -4.24 5.62 11.39
CA HIS A 164 -2.82 5.31 11.56
C HIS A 164 -2.58 4.20 12.59
N VAL A 165 -3.30 4.21 13.72
CA VAL A 165 -3.14 3.19 14.78
C VAL A 165 -3.48 1.78 14.30
N ASN A 166 -4.49 1.63 13.42
CA ASN A 166 -4.84 0.34 12.83
C ASN A 166 -3.78 -0.14 11.85
N ILE A 167 -3.26 0.75 11.00
CA ILE A 167 -2.21 0.41 10.02
C ILE A 167 -0.92 0.05 10.76
N GLU A 168 -0.54 0.84 11.76
CA GLU A 168 0.66 0.58 12.57
C GLU A 168 0.55 -0.76 13.31
N ALA A 169 -0.57 -1.04 13.97
CA ALA A 169 -0.76 -2.31 14.67
C ALA A 169 -0.80 -3.52 13.72
N PHE A 170 -1.30 -3.34 12.48
CA PHE A 170 -1.39 -4.41 11.49
C PHE A 170 -0.05 -4.68 10.79
N THR A 171 0.71 -3.63 10.45
CA THR A 171 1.91 -3.72 9.59
C THR A 171 3.23 -3.36 10.29
N GLY A 172 3.19 -2.77 11.48
CA GLY A 172 4.34 -2.15 12.13
C GLY A 172 4.77 -0.80 11.50
N ARG A 173 3.99 -0.26 10.54
CA ARG A 173 4.37 0.94 9.78
C ARG A 173 3.56 2.17 10.18
N VAL A 174 4.24 3.22 10.58
CA VAL A 174 3.66 4.56 10.74
C VAL A 174 3.50 5.23 9.38
N VAL A 175 2.33 5.84 9.13
CA VAL A 175 1.96 6.45 7.85
C VAL A 175 1.41 7.86 8.04
N ALA A 176 1.66 8.74 7.07
CA ALA A 176 1.06 10.07 7.01
C ALA A 176 -0.40 10.00 6.53
N VAL A 177 -1.12 11.14 6.61
CA VAL A 177 -2.50 11.25 6.11
C VAL A 177 -2.57 10.96 4.61
N GLY A 178 -3.51 10.12 4.21
CA GLY A 178 -3.69 9.71 2.82
C GLY A 178 -2.69 8.68 2.31
N ASP A 179 -1.61 8.35 3.05
CA ASP A 179 -0.68 7.31 2.62
C ASP A 179 -1.38 5.96 2.53
N MET A 180 -0.92 5.17 1.57
CA MET A 180 -1.42 3.84 1.27
C MET A 180 -0.35 2.79 1.55
N VAL A 181 -0.77 1.62 2.03
CA VAL A 181 0.08 0.48 2.33
C VAL A 181 -0.47 -0.74 1.63
N LEU A 182 0.21 -1.20 0.58
CA LEU A 182 -0.06 -2.48 -0.04
C LEU A 182 0.50 -3.56 0.88
N ALA A 183 -0.36 -4.29 1.55
CA ALA A 183 0.01 -5.31 2.50
C ALA A 183 -0.22 -6.71 1.92
N ARG A 184 0.85 -7.52 1.87
CA ARG A 184 0.76 -8.95 1.60
C ARG A 184 0.41 -9.67 2.88
N VAL A 185 -0.53 -10.61 2.79
CA VAL A 185 -1.02 -11.36 3.95
C VAL A 185 -0.99 -12.87 3.70
N LYS A 186 -0.99 -13.64 4.79
CA LYS A 186 -1.21 -15.08 4.77
C LYS A 186 -2.70 -15.41 4.60
N PRO A 187 -3.06 -16.68 4.35
CA PRO A 187 -4.46 -17.11 4.26
C PRO A 187 -5.30 -16.83 5.52
N ASP A 188 -4.68 -16.67 6.69
CA ASP A 188 -5.32 -16.28 7.95
C ASP A 188 -5.48 -14.77 8.13
N GLY A 189 -5.05 -13.98 7.12
CA GLY A 189 -5.09 -12.52 7.13
C GLY A 189 -3.92 -11.85 7.87
N SER A 190 -2.99 -12.61 8.45
CA SER A 190 -1.83 -12.04 9.13
C SER A 190 -0.84 -11.42 8.14
N HIS A 191 -0.29 -10.27 8.51
CA HIS A 191 0.67 -9.51 7.70
C HIS A 191 1.98 -10.29 7.45
N VAL A 192 2.51 -10.18 6.22
CA VAL A 192 3.80 -10.77 5.81
C VAL A 192 4.81 -9.70 5.46
N SER A 193 4.44 -8.83 4.53
CA SER A 193 5.28 -7.75 4.01
C SER A 193 4.41 -6.60 3.50
N HIS A 194 5.01 -5.45 3.26
CA HIS A 194 4.26 -4.32 2.74
C HIS A 194 5.13 -3.40 1.87
N GLN A 195 4.46 -2.65 1.00
CA GLN A 195 5.00 -1.51 0.27
C GLN A 195 4.18 -0.26 0.61
N VAL A 196 4.85 0.87 0.83
CA VAL A 196 4.20 2.15 1.11
C VAL A 196 4.16 3.01 -0.15
N PHE A 197 3.00 3.55 -0.45
CA PHE A 197 2.79 4.55 -1.49
C PHE A 197 2.42 5.87 -0.81
N PRO A 198 3.30 6.88 -0.85
CA PRO A 198 2.97 8.20 -0.35
C PRO A 198 1.77 8.78 -1.10
N SER A 199 0.92 9.49 -0.36
CA SER A 199 -0.24 10.15 -0.96
C SER A 199 0.18 11.25 -1.95
N PRO A 200 -0.45 11.36 -3.12
CA PRO A 200 -0.43 12.60 -3.89
C PRO A 200 -0.90 13.77 -3.02
N ARG A 201 -0.25 14.92 -3.17
CA ARG A 201 -0.62 16.14 -2.43
C ARG A 201 -1.26 17.14 -3.39
N PRO A 202 -2.27 17.92 -2.92
CA PRO A 202 -2.83 19.06 -3.67
C PRO A 202 -1.80 20.13 -3.95
#